data_a1230b8a39d9effb37150f76a3f869dc
#
_entry.id   a1230b8a39d9effb37150f76a3f869dc
#
_cell.length_a   1.000
_cell.length_b   1.000
_cell.length_c   1.000
_cell.angle_alpha   90.00
_cell.angle_beta   90.00
_cell.angle_gamma   90.00
#
_symmetry.space_group_name_H-M   'P 1'
#
loop_
_entity.id
_entity.type
_entity.pdbx_description
1 polymer ?
#
loop_
_entity_poly.entity_id
_entity_poly.type
_entity_poly.pdbx_seq_one_letter_code
_entity_poly.pdbx_strand_id
1 'polypeptide(L)'
;WEIDPAKHKPGLVMHGAGWPLAETGSSGGWWLYHAENNQVTLGMIVDLSYENPHMYPFAEMQRWKTHPLIKQYLEGGKRISYGARAVVKGGFNSLPKFTFPGGSLIGDDAGFLNFAKIKGSHTAMKSGMLCGEAVFEAIQAGVEKGGDLAIARVLEGDDHFAKELTTYTDKYNNSWLKEELYQARNFGPAM
;
A
#
# COMPACT_ATOMS: atom_id res chain seq x y z
N TRP A 1 15.64 2.77 13.28
CA TRP A 1 16.54 2.90 14.43
C TRP A 1 17.91 2.37 14.06
N GLU A 2 18.95 3.09 14.47
CA GLU A 2 20.32 2.59 14.53
C GLU A 2 20.54 2.01 15.93
N ILE A 3 21.02 0.77 16.00
CA ILE A 3 21.14 0.03 17.25
C ILE A 3 22.59 -0.40 17.52
N ASP A 4 22.86 -0.82 18.73
CA ASP A 4 24.13 -1.40 19.11
C ASP A 4 24.47 -2.59 18.19
N PRO A 5 25.65 -2.62 17.55
CA PRO A 5 26.08 -3.74 16.72
C PRO A 5 26.02 -5.10 17.42
N ALA A 6 26.26 -5.14 18.73
CA ALA A 6 26.17 -6.36 19.53
C ALA A 6 24.74 -6.94 19.62
N LYS A 7 23.73 -6.12 19.42
CA LYS A 7 22.32 -6.51 19.42
C LYS A 7 21.78 -6.77 18.00
N HIS A 8 22.56 -6.42 16.98
CA HIS A 8 22.14 -6.56 15.60
C HIS A 8 22.20 -8.02 15.14
N LYS A 9 21.12 -8.46 14.45
CA LYS A 9 20.98 -9.82 13.92
C LYS A 9 20.56 -9.72 12.44
N PRO A 10 21.51 -9.56 11.51
CA PRO A 10 21.19 -9.40 10.09
C PRO A 10 20.21 -10.46 9.59
N GLY A 11 19.16 -10.04 8.90
CA GLY A 11 18.13 -10.92 8.36
C GLY A 11 17.08 -11.41 9.35
N LEU A 12 17.14 -11.01 10.61
CA LEU A 12 16.06 -11.29 11.56
C LEU A 12 14.82 -10.50 11.16
N VAL A 13 13.72 -11.24 10.96
CA VAL A 13 12.39 -10.73 10.63
C VAL A 13 11.41 -11.23 11.68
N MET A 14 10.69 -10.33 12.32
CA MET A 14 9.67 -10.63 13.30
C MET A 14 8.36 -9.97 12.94
N HIS A 15 7.28 -10.73 13.08
CA HIS A 15 5.90 -10.24 12.98
C HIS A 15 5.13 -10.68 14.22
N GLY A 16 4.15 -9.89 14.61
CA GLY A 16 3.26 -10.25 15.72
C GLY A 16 1.98 -9.47 15.72
N ALA A 17 1.09 -9.89 16.61
CA ALA A 17 -0.21 -9.26 16.85
C ALA A 17 -0.50 -9.27 18.36
N GLY A 18 -1.62 -8.71 18.76
CA GLY A 18 -2.08 -8.69 20.14
C GLY A 18 -1.71 -7.41 20.87
N TRP A 19 -0.92 -7.51 21.93
CA TRP A 19 -0.58 -6.35 22.75
C TRP A 19 0.21 -5.26 21.99
N PRO A 20 -0.09 -3.97 22.21
CA PRO A 20 -1.09 -3.39 23.11
C PRO A 20 -2.51 -3.32 22.53
N LEU A 21 -2.70 -3.52 21.23
CA LEU A 21 -3.97 -3.29 20.54
C LEU A 21 -5.11 -4.18 21.04
N ALA A 22 -4.80 -5.40 21.44
CA ALA A 22 -5.79 -6.33 21.97
C ALA A 22 -6.49 -5.85 23.26
N GLU A 23 -5.86 -4.96 24.05
CA GLU A 23 -6.47 -4.39 25.25
C GLU A 23 -7.71 -3.55 24.96
N THR A 24 -7.80 -3.00 23.75
CA THR A 24 -8.92 -2.16 23.30
C THR A 24 -9.78 -2.83 22.23
N GLY A 25 -9.55 -4.13 21.99
CA GLY A 25 -10.25 -4.86 20.93
C GLY A 25 -9.89 -4.40 19.51
N SER A 26 -8.81 -3.62 19.39
CA SER A 26 -8.38 -3.09 18.08
C SER A 26 -7.58 -4.15 17.32
N SER A 27 -7.92 -4.34 16.05
CA SER A 27 -7.13 -5.22 15.19
C SER A 27 -5.91 -4.52 14.61
N GLY A 28 -4.89 -5.31 14.28
CA GLY A 28 -3.64 -4.82 13.77
C GLY A 28 -2.49 -5.77 14.05
N GLY A 29 -1.28 -5.26 13.98
CA GLY A 29 -0.09 -6.05 14.23
C GLY A 29 1.17 -5.19 14.20
N TRP A 30 2.30 -5.85 14.27
CA TRP A 30 3.58 -5.16 14.28
C TRP A 30 4.65 -5.97 13.53
N TRP A 31 5.71 -5.29 13.15
CA TRP A 31 6.90 -5.93 12.58
C TRP A 31 8.17 -5.30 13.14
N LEU A 32 9.26 -6.07 13.09
CA LEU A 32 10.61 -5.63 13.37
C LEU A 32 11.57 -6.39 12.44
N TYR A 33 12.36 -5.66 11.66
CA TYR A 33 13.32 -6.22 10.71
C TYR A 33 14.70 -5.66 10.98
N HIS A 34 15.70 -6.53 11.07
CA HIS A 34 17.09 -6.15 11.10
C HIS A 34 17.60 -5.98 9.68
N ALA A 35 17.79 -4.72 9.28
CA ALA A 35 18.30 -4.32 7.98
C ALA A 35 19.82 -4.19 7.98
N GLU A 36 20.40 -3.68 6.93
CA GLU A 36 21.85 -3.41 6.84
C GLU A 36 22.30 -2.30 7.81
N ASN A 37 23.63 -2.15 7.99
CA ASN A 37 24.26 -1.05 8.73
C ASN A 37 23.75 -0.87 10.18
N ASN A 38 23.54 -1.97 10.91
CA ASN A 38 23.03 -1.97 12.28
C ASN A 38 21.68 -1.24 12.43
N GLN A 39 20.89 -1.24 11.37
CA GLN A 39 19.58 -0.61 11.39
C GLN A 39 18.47 -1.64 11.66
N VAL A 40 17.46 -1.17 12.37
CA VAL A 40 16.21 -1.88 12.59
C VAL A 40 15.06 -1.02 12.09
N THR A 41 14.27 -1.57 11.18
CA THR A 41 12.98 -1.02 10.83
C THR A 41 11.91 -1.70 11.66
N LEU A 42 11.00 -0.93 12.20
CA LEU A 42 9.91 -1.44 13.03
C LEU A 42 8.67 -0.59 12.87
N GLY A 43 7.53 -1.21 13.03
CA GLY A 43 6.26 -0.49 12.90
C GLY A 43 5.08 -1.25 13.48
N MET A 44 3.98 -0.52 13.59
CA MET A 44 2.70 -1.03 14.03
C MET A 44 1.64 -0.65 12.99
N ILE A 45 0.80 -1.59 12.66
CA ILE A 45 -0.37 -1.41 11.80
C ILE A 45 -1.59 -1.44 12.72
N VAL A 46 -2.48 -0.48 12.53
CA VAL A 46 -3.73 -0.38 13.30
C VAL A 46 -4.88 -0.23 12.32
N ASP A 47 -5.89 -1.07 12.44
CA ASP A 47 -7.15 -0.87 11.72
C ASP A 47 -7.81 0.43 12.18
N LEU A 48 -8.13 1.32 11.23
CA LEU A 48 -8.68 2.64 11.56
C LEU A 48 -10.16 2.60 11.96
N SER A 49 -10.78 1.42 11.94
CA SER A 49 -12.14 1.19 12.44
C SER A 49 -12.21 0.86 13.94
N TYR A 50 -11.17 1.17 14.72
CA TYR A 50 -11.17 0.94 16.16
C TYR A 50 -12.28 1.72 16.88
N GLU A 51 -12.90 1.07 17.88
CA GLU A 51 -14.08 1.61 18.57
C GLU A 51 -13.74 2.66 19.64
N ASN A 52 -12.54 2.58 20.24
CA ASN A 52 -12.14 3.50 21.30
C ASN A 52 -11.66 4.84 20.72
N PRO A 53 -12.45 5.93 20.82
CA PRO A 53 -12.09 7.22 20.26
C PRO A 53 -10.88 7.88 20.94
N HIS A 54 -10.48 7.38 22.12
CA HIS A 54 -9.32 7.87 22.86
C HIS A 54 -8.04 7.10 22.53
N MET A 55 -8.13 6.05 21.72
CA MET A 55 -6.95 5.33 21.27
C MET A 55 -6.12 6.22 20.32
N TYR A 56 -4.85 6.30 20.58
CA TYR A 56 -3.92 7.07 19.75
C TYR A 56 -2.84 6.13 19.21
N PRO A 57 -2.87 5.74 17.92
CA PRO A 57 -1.96 4.75 17.36
C PRO A 57 -0.47 5.04 17.60
N PHE A 58 -0.08 6.31 17.59
CA PHE A 58 1.29 6.70 17.92
C PHE A 58 1.64 6.34 19.38
N ALA A 59 0.77 6.61 20.33
CA ALA A 59 1.00 6.28 21.74
C ALA A 59 1.09 4.76 21.95
N GLU A 60 0.22 4.00 21.28
CA GLU A 60 0.25 2.54 21.33
C GLU A 60 1.58 1.97 20.76
N MET A 61 2.09 2.57 19.69
CA MET A 61 3.42 2.21 19.18
C MET A 61 4.55 2.55 20.18
N GLN A 62 4.43 3.66 20.94
CA GLN A 62 5.41 3.95 22.00
C GLN A 62 5.34 2.92 23.12
N ARG A 63 4.13 2.53 23.56
CA ARG A 63 3.92 1.47 24.54
C ARG A 63 4.51 0.14 24.04
N TRP A 64 4.20 -0.28 22.82
CA TRP A 64 4.72 -1.50 22.23
C TRP A 64 6.26 -1.58 22.26
N LYS A 65 6.96 -0.49 22.02
CA LYS A 65 8.43 -0.45 22.11
C LYS A 65 8.98 -0.71 23.51
N THR A 66 8.16 -0.59 24.54
CA THR A 66 8.57 -0.91 25.92
C THR A 66 8.48 -2.40 26.25
N HIS A 67 7.85 -3.20 25.39
CA HIS A 67 7.76 -4.63 25.57
C HIS A 67 9.17 -5.25 25.61
N PRO A 68 9.50 -6.15 26.56
CA PRO A 68 10.86 -6.68 26.72
C PRO A 68 11.46 -7.28 25.46
N LEU A 69 10.64 -7.99 24.66
CA LEU A 69 11.05 -8.58 23.39
C LEU A 69 11.53 -7.53 22.35
N ILE A 70 10.98 -6.34 22.38
CA ILE A 70 11.30 -5.27 21.45
C ILE A 70 12.35 -4.33 22.03
N LYS A 71 12.17 -3.95 23.31
CA LYS A 71 13.06 -3.05 24.03
C LYS A 71 14.51 -3.52 24.01
N GLN A 72 14.76 -4.82 24.14
CA GLN A 72 16.12 -5.38 24.14
C GLN A 72 16.96 -4.97 22.91
N TYR A 73 16.31 -4.78 21.74
CA TYR A 73 17.00 -4.34 20.53
C TYR A 73 17.16 -2.80 20.49
N LEU A 74 16.18 -2.07 21.00
CA LEU A 74 16.12 -0.61 20.84
C LEU A 74 16.86 0.17 21.93
N GLU A 75 17.07 -0.46 23.10
CA GLU A 75 17.71 0.20 24.25
C GLU A 75 19.14 0.61 23.94
N GLY A 76 19.44 1.91 24.13
CA GLY A 76 20.72 2.52 23.75
C GLY A 76 20.81 2.93 22.27
N GLY A 77 19.84 2.54 21.44
CA GLY A 77 19.79 2.91 20.05
C GLY A 77 19.23 4.30 19.79
N LYS A 78 19.40 4.79 18.56
CA LYS A 78 18.95 6.11 18.10
C LYS A 78 17.92 5.99 17.01
N ARG A 79 16.80 6.71 17.12
CA ARG A 79 15.84 6.83 16.01
C ARG A 79 16.42 7.74 14.92
N ILE A 80 16.56 7.22 13.71
CA ILE A 80 17.09 7.94 12.55
C ILE A 80 16.01 8.49 11.62
N SER A 81 14.85 7.81 11.54
CA SER A 81 13.72 8.28 10.74
C SER A 81 12.39 7.79 11.29
N TYR A 82 11.30 8.35 10.81
CA TYR A 82 9.94 7.88 11.08
C TYR A 82 9.00 8.29 9.94
N GLY A 83 7.86 7.62 9.87
CA GLY A 83 6.78 7.94 8.95
C GLY A 83 5.56 7.09 9.23
N ALA A 84 4.42 7.51 8.72
CA ALA A 84 3.18 6.76 8.76
C ALA A 84 2.37 7.03 7.50
N ARG A 85 1.59 6.02 7.09
CA ARG A 85 0.65 6.10 5.97
C ARG A 85 -0.58 5.26 6.27
N ALA A 86 -1.73 5.75 5.84
CA ALA A 86 -2.92 4.92 5.71
C ALA A 86 -2.82 4.10 4.42
N VAL A 87 -3.32 2.88 4.44
CA VAL A 87 -3.43 1.99 3.27
C VAL A 87 -4.85 1.46 3.17
N VAL A 88 -5.31 1.20 1.95
CA VAL A 88 -6.64 0.63 1.70
C VAL A 88 -6.57 -0.88 1.85
N LYS A 89 -7.32 -1.43 2.81
CA LYS A 89 -7.33 -2.86 3.14
C LYS A 89 -8.40 -3.68 2.43
N GLY A 90 -9.37 -3.05 1.81
CA GLY A 90 -10.61 -3.69 1.34
C GLY A 90 -10.46 -4.79 0.28
N GLY A 91 -9.37 -4.80 -0.50
CA GLY A 91 -9.11 -5.82 -1.51
C GLY A 91 -10.13 -5.85 -2.64
N PHE A 92 -10.26 -6.99 -3.33
CA PHE A 92 -11.05 -7.15 -4.55
C PHE A 92 -12.50 -6.67 -4.43
N ASN A 93 -13.19 -6.99 -3.34
CA ASN A 93 -14.61 -6.66 -3.17
C ASN A 93 -14.88 -5.17 -2.92
N SER A 94 -13.86 -4.38 -2.64
CA SER A 94 -13.96 -2.94 -2.38
C SER A 94 -13.27 -2.09 -3.45
N LEU A 95 -12.84 -2.69 -4.57
CA LEU A 95 -12.27 -1.93 -5.67
C LEU A 95 -13.30 -0.95 -6.23
N PRO A 96 -12.97 0.34 -6.31
CA PRO A 96 -13.83 1.32 -6.96
C PRO A 96 -13.79 1.15 -8.47
N LYS A 97 -14.63 1.92 -9.18
CA LYS A 97 -14.37 2.19 -10.58
C LYS A 97 -13.09 3.02 -10.67
N PHE A 98 -12.02 2.43 -11.19
CA PHE A 98 -10.68 3.04 -11.16
C PHE A 98 -10.31 3.79 -12.44
N THR A 99 -11.25 3.91 -13.39
CA THR A 99 -11.12 4.77 -14.57
C THR A 99 -12.27 5.79 -14.63
N PHE A 100 -11.96 7.00 -15.02
CA PHE A 100 -12.93 8.08 -15.22
C PHE A 100 -12.41 9.06 -16.27
N PRO A 101 -13.25 9.92 -16.85
CA PRO A 101 -12.80 10.92 -17.82
C PRO A 101 -11.66 11.77 -17.26
N GLY A 102 -10.53 11.79 -17.96
CA GLY A 102 -9.35 12.58 -17.56
C GLY A 102 -8.47 11.96 -16.47
N GLY A 103 -8.78 10.76 -15.94
CA GLY A 103 -7.97 10.17 -14.88
C GLY A 103 -8.16 8.68 -14.62
N SER A 104 -7.21 8.13 -13.86
CA SER A 104 -7.25 6.73 -13.40
C SER A 104 -6.62 6.58 -12.02
N LEU A 105 -7.14 5.66 -11.23
CA LEU A 105 -6.56 5.25 -9.95
C LEU A 105 -5.65 4.04 -10.16
N ILE A 106 -4.49 4.05 -9.52
CA ILE A 106 -3.51 2.97 -9.56
C ILE A 106 -3.03 2.64 -8.13
N GLY A 107 -2.41 1.48 -7.97
CA GLY A 107 -1.78 1.10 -6.72
C GLY A 107 -2.74 1.08 -5.53
N ASP A 108 -2.26 1.57 -4.41
CA ASP A 108 -3.03 1.62 -3.17
C ASP A 108 -4.21 2.60 -3.22
N ASP A 109 -4.13 3.66 -4.02
CA ASP A 109 -5.25 4.61 -4.19
C ASP A 109 -6.47 3.94 -4.85
N ALA A 110 -6.26 2.88 -5.65
CA ALA A 110 -7.32 2.03 -6.17
C ALA A 110 -7.68 0.88 -5.21
N GLY A 111 -6.86 0.61 -4.19
CA GLY A 111 -7.05 -0.50 -3.27
C GLY A 111 -6.48 -1.84 -3.77
N PHE A 112 -5.51 -1.83 -4.65
CA PHE A 112 -4.84 -3.03 -5.16
C PHE A 112 -3.88 -3.65 -4.13
N LEU A 113 -4.39 -3.98 -2.95
CA LEU A 113 -3.67 -4.68 -1.90
C LEU A 113 -4.11 -6.14 -1.82
N ASN A 114 -3.19 -7.08 -1.89
CA ASN A 114 -3.48 -8.46 -1.47
C ASN A 114 -3.40 -8.54 0.06
N PHE A 115 -4.52 -8.36 0.71
CA PHE A 115 -4.59 -8.31 2.16
C PHE A 115 -4.19 -9.64 2.81
N ALA A 116 -4.54 -10.77 2.22
CA ALA A 116 -4.16 -12.09 2.73
C ALA A 116 -2.64 -12.29 2.82
N LYS A 117 -1.90 -11.72 1.87
CA LYS A 117 -0.43 -11.74 1.86
C LYS A 117 0.19 -10.56 2.63
N ILE A 118 -0.60 -9.56 3.00
CA ILE A 118 -0.12 -8.26 3.54
C ILE A 118 0.89 -7.62 2.57
N LYS A 119 0.63 -7.71 1.27
CA LYS A 119 1.54 -7.25 0.20
C LYS A 119 0.77 -6.48 -0.86
N GLY A 120 1.21 -5.24 -1.12
CA GLY A 120 0.63 -4.35 -2.10
C GLY A 120 1.63 -3.82 -3.15
N SER A 121 2.94 -3.95 -2.92
CA SER A 121 3.94 -3.35 -3.82
C SER A 121 3.89 -3.94 -5.22
N HIS A 122 3.82 -5.27 -5.36
CA HIS A 122 3.78 -5.94 -6.65
C HIS A 122 2.48 -5.65 -7.42
N THR A 123 1.36 -5.60 -6.71
CA THR A 123 0.05 -5.26 -7.30
C THR A 123 -0.02 -3.78 -7.70
N ALA A 124 0.55 -2.88 -6.89
CA ALA A 124 0.67 -1.47 -7.23
C ALA A 124 1.53 -1.25 -8.48
N MET A 125 2.70 -1.88 -8.55
CA MET A 125 3.56 -1.82 -9.75
C MET A 125 2.85 -2.35 -10.99
N LYS A 126 2.16 -3.51 -10.89
CA LYS A 126 1.43 -4.07 -12.03
C LYS A 126 0.30 -3.17 -12.50
N SER A 127 -0.47 -2.58 -11.59
CA SER A 127 -1.52 -1.63 -11.97
C SER A 127 -0.97 -0.40 -12.69
N GLY A 128 0.17 0.13 -12.20
CA GLY A 128 0.88 1.24 -12.86
C GLY A 128 1.35 0.88 -14.26
N MET A 129 1.91 -0.31 -14.46
CA MET A 129 2.32 -0.81 -15.78
C MET A 129 1.11 -0.89 -16.74
N LEU A 130 0.01 -1.52 -16.32
CA LEU A 130 -1.19 -1.66 -17.14
C LEU A 130 -1.81 -0.30 -17.52
N CYS A 131 -1.82 0.64 -16.57
CA CYS A 131 -2.28 2.00 -16.82
C CYS A 131 -1.35 2.73 -17.80
N GLY A 132 -0.04 2.65 -17.60
CA GLY A 132 0.96 3.28 -18.48
C GLY A 132 0.88 2.76 -19.91
N GLU A 133 0.73 1.44 -20.10
CA GLU A 133 0.52 0.83 -21.40
C GLU A 133 -0.76 1.34 -22.07
N ALA A 134 -1.87 1.43 -21.33
CA ALA A 134 -3.14 1.91 -21.85
C ALA A 134 -3.09 3.41 -22.24
N VAL A 135 -2.41 4.24 -21.43
CA VAL A 135 -2.17 5.65 -21.73
C VAL A 135 -1.33 5.79 -23.00
N PHE A 136 -0.25 5.02 -23.11
CA PHE A 136 0.61 5.05 -24.30
C PHE A 136 -0.15 4.69 -25.57
N GLU A 137 -0.94 3.61 -25.55
CA GLU A 137 -1.78 3.20 -26.68
C GLU A 137 -2.81 4.29 -27.05
N ALA A 138 -3.42 4.92 -26.06
CA ALA A 138 -4.39 6.01 -26.31
C ALA A 138 -3.71 7.24 -26.94
N ILE A 139 -2.50 7.59 -26.50
CA ILE A 139 -1.72 8.70 -27.09
C ILE A 139 -1.34 8.35 -28.51
N GLN A 140 -0.81 7.15 -28.78
CA GLN A 140 -0.45 6.74 -30.14
C GLN A 140 -1.66 6.79 -31.08
N ALA A 141 -2.80 6.24 -30.68
CA ALA A 141 -4.01 6.29 -31.47
C ALA A 141 -4.53 7.74 -31.71
N GLY A 142 -4.25 8.65 -30.78
CA GLY A 142 -4.54 10.08 -30.94
C GLY A 142 -3.60 10.75 -31.93
N VAL A 143 -2.30 10.46 -31.84
CA VAL A 143 -1.26 10.98 -32.77
C VAL A 143 -1.51 10.51 -34.20
N GLU A 144 -1.84 9.24 -34.42
CA GLU A 144 -2.17 8.69 -35.73
C GLU A 144 -3.40 9.38 -36.38
N LYS A 145 -4.33 9.86 -35.56
CA LYS A 145 -5.55 10.51 -36.02
C LYS A 145 -5.45 12.03 -36.20
N GLY A 146 -4.49 12.69 -35.55
CA GLY A 146 -4.46 14.16 -35.49
C GLY A 146 -3.08 14.82 -35.43
N GLY A 147 -1.96 14.06 -35.49
CA GLY A 147 -0.60 14.58 -35.46
C GLY A 147 -0.20 15.18 -34.12
N ASP A 148 0.91 15.93 -34.07
CA ASP A 148 1.50 16.54 -32.85
C ASP A 148 0.55 17.45 -32.04
N LEU A 149 -0.54 17.89 -32.64
CA LEU A 149 -1.61 18.67 -32.01
C LEU A 149 -2.39 17.89 -30.96
N ALA A 150 -2.36 16.55 -30.96
CA ALA A 150 -3.14 15.74 -30.02
C ALA A 150 -2.65 15.93 -28.58
N ILE A 151 -1.34 16.00 -28.35
CA ILE A 151 -0.75 16.22 -27.02
C ILE A 151 -1.03 17.65 -26.53
N ALA A 152 -0.92 18.65 -27.42
CA ALA A 152 -1.21 20.05 -27.09
C ALA A 152 -2.67 20.23 -26.68
N ARG A 153 -3.62 19.58 -27.36
CA ARG A 153 -5.06 19.65 -27.05
C ARG A 153 -5.41 18.98 -25.72
N VAL A 154 -4.72 17.87 -25.34
CA VAL A 154 -4.88 17.27 -24.01
C VAL A 154 -4.48 18.25 -22.91
N LEU A 155 -3.41 19.04 -23.15
CA LEU A 155 -2.94 20.06 -22.20
C LEU A 155 -3.82 21.31 -22.18
N GLU A 156 -4.53 21.59 -23.25
CA GLU A 156 -5.43 22.75 -23.37
C GLU A 156 -6.88 22.48 -22.87
N GLY A 157 -7.15 21.25 -22.40
CA GLY A 157 -8.43 20.90 -21.78
C GLY A 157 -9.58 20.69 -22.80
N ASP A 158 -9.26 20.29 -24.02
CA ASP A 158 -10.28 19.94 -25.01
C ASP A 158 -11.06 18.69 -24.56
N ASP A 159 -12.36 18.80 -24.31
CA ASP A 159 -13.26 17.75 -23.85
C ASP A 159 -13.23 16.46 -24.70
N HIS A 160 -12.76 16.56 -25.94
CA HIS A 160 -12.61 15.41 -26.83
C HIS A 160 -11.53 14.44 -26.38
N PHE A 161 -10.58 14.86 -25.51
CA PHE A 161 -9.52 14.05 -24.98
C PHE A 161 -9.77 13.58 -23.53
N ALA A 162 -10.74 14.14 -22.84
CA ALA A 162 -11.17 13.69 -21.52
C ALA A 162 -11.99 12.39 -21.60
N LYS A 163 -11.56 11.43 -22.44
CA LYS A 163 -12.21 10.12 -22.52
C LYS A 163 -11.75 9.21 -21.40
N GLU A 164 -12.68 8.41 -20.91
CA GLU A 164 -12.36 7.36 -19.95
C GLU A 164 -11.43 6.32 -20.58
N LEU A 165 -10.36 5.97 -19.88
CA LEU A 165 -9.34 5.02 -20.32
C LEU A 165 -9.81 3.56 -20.10
N THR A 166 -10.86 3.13 -20.80
CA THR A 166 -11.47 1.80 -20.63
C THR A 166 -10.51 0.66 -20.94
N THR A 167 -9.53 0.87 -21.82
CA THR A 167 -8.47 -0.11 -22.13
C THR A 167 -7.65 -0.52 -20.90
N TYR A 168 -7.49 0.36 -19.92
CA TYR A 168 -6.86 0.01 -18.65
C TYR A 168 -7.72 -1.01 -17.88
N THR A 169 -9.03 -0.81 -17.82
CA THR A 169 -9.95 -1.78 -17.21
C THR A 169 -9.91 -3.13 -17.91
N ASP A 170 -9.83 -3.14 -19.25
CA ASP A 170 -9.74 -4.38 -20.02
C ASP A 170 -8.41 -5.10 -19.75
N LYS A 171 -7.29 -4.37 -19.72
CA LYS A 171 -5.98 -4.93 -19.35
C LYS A 171 -5.96 -5.49 -17.94
N TYR A 172 -6.56 -4.78 -16.98
CA TYR A 172 -6.72 -5.29 -15.61
C TYR A 172 -7.53 -6.59 -15.60
N ASN A 173 -8.67 -6.63 -16.30
CA ASN A 173 -9.55 -7.80 -16.35
C ASN A 173 -8.87 -9.04 -16.92
N ASN A 174 -7.89 -8.90 -17.78
CA ASN A 174 -7.15 -9.97 -18.44
C ASN A 174 -5.77 -10.23 -17.78
N SER A 175 -5.50 -9.64 -16.61
CA SER A 175 -4.21 -9.74 -15.94
C SER A 175 -4.24 -10.69 -14.74
N TRP A 176 -3.06 -11.20 -14.36
CA TRP A 176 -2.87 -11.95 -13.12
C TRP A 176 -3.22 -11.12 -11.86
N LEU A 177 -3.17 -9.79 -11.96
CA LEU A 177 -3.51 -8.90 -10.85
C LEU A 177 -4.96 -9.10 -10.40
N LYS A 178 -5.91 -9.14 -11.33
CA LYS A 178 -7.32 -9.44 -11.03
C LYS A 178 -7.47 -10.83 -10.43
N GLU A 179 -6.84 -11.82 -11.01
CA GLU A 179 -6.92 -13.21 -10.55
C GLU A 179 -6.41 -13.35 -9.11
N GLU A 180 -5.24 -12.80 -8.82
CA GLU A 180 -4.66 -12.84 -7.48
C GLU A 180 -5.57 -12.19 -6.44
N LEU A 181 -6.09 -10.99 -6.72
CA LEU A 181 -7.00 -10.29 -5.82
C LEU A 181 -8.33 -11.04 -5.65
N TYR A 182 -8.84 -11.64 -6.74
CA TYR A 182 -10.06 -12.43 -6.68
C TYR A 182 -9.90 -13.69 -5.81
N GLN A 183 -8.78 -14.38 -5.91
CA GLN A 183 -8.48 -15.54 -5.06
C GLN A 183 -8.44 -15.17 -3.57
N ALA A 184 -7.95 -13.98 -3.23
CA ALA A 184 -7.87 -13.48 -1.87
C ALA A 184 -9.17 -12.81 -1.35
N ARG A 185 -10.22 -12.66 -2.17
CA ARG A 185 -11.39 -11.80 -1.91
C ARG A 185 -12.17 -12.11 -0.62
N ASN A 186 -12.15 -13.35 -0.18
CA ASN A 186 -12.91 -13.80 0.99
C ASN A 186 -12.08 -13.76 2.29
N PHE A 187 -10.81 -13.43 2.22
CA PHE A 187 -9.94 -13.47 3.39
C PHE A 187 -10.38 -12.46 4.46
N GLY A 188 -10.65 -11.20 4.09
CA GLY A 188 -11.13 -10.19 5.03
C GLY A 188 -12.48 -10.54 5.66
N PRO A 189 -13.52 -10.91 4.87
CA PRO A 189 -14.81 -11.32 5.41
C PRO A 189 -14.78 -12.57 6.31
N ALA A 190 -13.74 -13.40 6.18
CA ALA A 190 -13.62 -14.65 6.97
C ALA A 190 -12.90 -14.46 8.32
N MET A 191 -12.36 -13.26 8.58
CA MET A 191 -11.72 -12.90 9.86
C MET A 191 -12.70 -12.28 10.83
#